data_a83c7c42bd055f24de49976a13ae9b83
#
_entry.id   a83c7c42bd055f24de49976a13ae9b83
#
_cell.length_a   1.000
_cell.length_b   1.000
_cell.length_c   1.000
_cell.angle_alpha   90.00
_cell.angle_beta   90.00
_cell.angle_gamma   90.00
#
_symmetry.space_group_name_H-M   'P 1'
#
loop_
_entity.id
_entity.type
_entity.pdbx_description
1 polymer ?
#
loop_
_entity_poly.entity_id
_entity_poly.type
_entity_poly.pdbx_seq_one_letter_code
_entity_poly.pdbx_strand_id
1 'polypeptide(L)'
;MSKFLPILLLCAAPAIAQPLPTLDEVQFQECLKLASKDPASAVSDASLWAQKKGGYLARACHGFALATDFKFDLAVPILTEAATMAQEKGDPRAARFWAQAGNAAIAAGQPDVAVDALAKALASKSLNDAERADSEVDRARALVALGKSAEGEAALATARQLAPENGSAWLLSATLARRLNKLPDALTYIQTSAALRPRDPAVALEAGNIAIVAGDDANARKQWEQTIAIAPDSRQAVSAKAQL
;
A
#
# COMPACT_ATOMS: atom_id res chain seq x y z
N MET A 1 -45.62 10.85 -50.04
CA MET A 1 -45.01 9.97 -49.00
C MET A 1 -44.08 10.84 -48.15
N SER A 2 -44.64 11.37 -47.04
CA SER A 2 -43.92 12.30 -46.15
C SER A 2 -43.16 11.50 -45.09
N LYS A 3 -41.82 11.64 -45.05
CA LYS A 3 -40.94 10.99 -44.02
C LYS A 3 -40.87 11.88 -42.82
N PHE A 4 -41.51 11.49 -41.74
CA PHE A 4 -41.30 12.09 -40.40
C PHE A 4 -39.98 11.60 -39.84
N LEU A 5 -39.06 12.51 -39.56
CA LEU A 5 -37.81 12.24 -38.85
C LEU A 5 -38.12 12.47 -37.32
N PRO A 6 -37.80 11.52 -36.44
CA PRO A 6 -37.97 11.74 -35.02
C PRO A 6 -36.88 12.65 -34.47
N ILE A 7 -37.29 13.76 -33.85
CA ILE A 7 -36.41 14.65 -33.09
C ILE A 7 -36.05 13.93 -31.78
N LEU A 8 -34.78 13.46 -31.63
CA LEU A 8 -34.26 13.02 -30.35
C LEU A 8 -34.02 14.27 -29.45
N LEU A 9 -34.88 14.44 -28.44
CA LEU A 9 -34.57 15.36 -27.34
C LEU A 9 -33.47 14.75 -26.49
N LEU A 10 -32.23 15.28 -26.60
CA LEU A 10 -31.17 15.03 -25.60
C LEU A 10 -31.56 15.78 -24.32
N CYS A 11 -32.04 15.05 -23.33
CA CYS A 11 -32.11 15.57 -21.96
C CYS A 11 -30.69 15.69 -21.41
N ALA A 12 -30.12 16.89 -21.39
CA ALA A 12 -28.90 17.19 -20.66
C ALA A 12 -29.21 17.07 -19.15
N ALA A 13 -28.65 16.05 -18.48
CA ALA A 13 -28.73 15.96 -17.04
C ALA A 13 -28.01 17.17 -16.42
N PRO A 14 -28.57 17.82 -15.38
CA PRO A 14 -27.89 18.92 -14.71
C PRO A 14 -26.57 18.44 -14.14
N ALA A 15 -25.45 19.08 -14.49
CA ALA A 15 -24.17 18.89 -13.84
C ALA A 15 -24.32 19.33 -12.38
N ILE A 16 -24.30 18.38 -11.45
CA ILE A 16 -24.27 18.65 -10.01
C ILE A 16 -22.91 19.30 -9.73
N ALA A 17 -22.91 20.61 -9.48
CA ALA A 17 -21.70 21.32 -9.08
C ALA A 17 -21.18 20.72 -7.77
N GLN A 18 -19.92 20.24 -7.78
CA GLN A 18 -19.29 19.77 -6.55
C GLN A 18 -19.09 20.95 -5.60
N PRO A 19 -19.36 20.79 -4.29
CA PRO A 19 -19.10 21.83 -3.32
C PRO A 19 -17.62 22.22 -3.33
N LEU A 20 -17.34 23.51 -3.16
CA LEU A 20 -15.96 24.00 -3.05
C LEU A 20 -15.29 23.38 -1.81
N PRO A 21 -13.98 23.05 -1.88
CA PRO A 21 -13.26 22.51 -0.74
C PRO A 21 -13.24 23.54 0.40
N THR A 22 -13.32 23.06 1.63
CA THR A 22 -13.17 23.89 2.82
C THR A 22 -11.71 24.36 2.98
N LEU A 23 -11.48 25.38 3.79
CA LEU A 23 -10.13 25.85 4.10
C LEU A 23 -9.27 24.73 4.69
N ASP A 24 -9.84 23.90 5.58
CA ASP A 24 -9.14 22.76 6.16
C ASP A 24 -8.77 21.71 5.11
N GLU A 25 -9.61 21.47 4.11
CA GLU A 25 -9.30 20.57 2.99
C GLU A 25 -8.18 21.11 2.11
N VAL A 26 -8.20 22.39 1.81
CA VAL A 26 -7.11 23.05 1.05
C VAL A 26 -5.80 22.95 1.85
N GLN A 27 -5.84 23.28 3.14
CA GLN A 27 -4.66 23.21 4.01
C GLN A 27 -4.13 21.76 4.14
N PHE A 28 -5.02 20.78 4.20
CA PHE A 28 -4.64 19.36 4.22
C PHE A 28 -3.87 18.96 2.95
N GLN A 29 -4.37 19.34 1.76
CA GLN A 29 -3.68 19.04 0.50
C GLN A 29 -2.30 19.71 0.41
N GLU A 30 -2.19 20.97 0.83
CA GLU A 30 -0.90 21.69 0.86
C GLU A 30 0.07 21.03 1.86
N CYS A 31 -0.43 20.59 3.01
CA CYS A 31 0.37 19.87 3.99
C CYS A 31 0.89 18.52 3.44
N LEU A 32 0.08 17.75 2.72
CA LEU A 32 0.53 16.50 2.09
C LEU A 32 1.61 16.76 1.02
N LYS A 33 1.47 17.83 0.24
CA LYS A 33 2.49 18.24 -0.73
C LYS A 33 3.81 18.64 -0.04
N LEU A 34 3.72 19.37 1.08
CA LEU A 34 4.89 19.74 1.86
C LEU A 34 5.56 18.50 2.45
N ALA A 35 4.78 17.56 3.03
CA ALA A 35 5.29 16.34 3.62
C ALA A 35 6.07 15.46 2.62
N SER A 36 5.71 15.51 1.33
CA SER A 36 6.46 14.78 0.29
C SER A 36 7.77 15.45 -0.13
N LYS A 37 7.96 16.75 0.17
CA LYS A 37 9.14 17.53 -0.23
C LYS A 37 10.06 17.85 0.94
N ASP A 38 9.49 18.23 2.06
CA ASP A 38 10.13 18.59 3.31
C ASP A 38 9.32 18.07 4.50
N PRO A 39 9.50 16.77 4.84
CA PRO A 39 8.74 16.15 5.91
C PRO A 39 8.91 16.85 7.27
N ALA A 40 10.11 17.36 7.57
CA ALA A 40 10.39 18.00 8.85
C ALA A 40 9.59 19.30 9.04
N SER A 41 9.53 20.14 8.00
CA SER A 41 8.69 21.35 8.00
C SER A 41 7.21 20.97 8.11
N ALA A 42 6.76 19.95 7.36
CA ALA A 42 5.38 19.49 7.43
C ALA A 42 4.99 18.98 8.82
N VAL A 43 5.88 18.27 9.53
CA VAL A 43 5.66 17.84 10.92
C VAL A 43 5.39 19.05 11.81
N SER A 44 6.23 20.09 11.72
CA SER A 44 6.09 21.31 12.52
C SER A 44 4.77 22.03 12.23
N ASP A 45 4.47 22.27 10.96
CA ASP A 45 3.28 23.01 10.53
C ASP A 45 2.00 22.27 10.88
N ALA A 46 1.94 20.96 10.63
CA ALA A 46 0.79 20.12 10.95
C ALA A 46 0.55 20.01 12.46
N SER A 47 1.62 19.94 13.27
CA SER A 47 1.53 19.95 14.72
C SER A 47 0.90 21.25 15.23
N LEU A 48 1.37 22.40 14.74
CA LEU A 48 0.80 23.71 15.08
C LEU A 48 -0.66 23.84 14.66
N TRP A 49 -1.00 23.33 13.47
CA TRP A 49 -2.38 23.33 12.97
C TRP A 49 -3.29 22.44 13.84
N ALA A 50 -2.82 21.24 14.24
CA ALA A 50 -3.56 20.35 15.14
C ALA A 50 -3.85 21.03 16.51
N GLN A 51 -2.89 21.78 17.06
CA GLN A 51 -3.07 22.56 18.29
C GLN A 51 -4.11 23.70 18.14
N LYS A 52 -4.22 24.28 16.94
CA LYS A 52 -5.19 25.35 16.60
C LYS A 52 -6.57 24.82 16.17
N LYS A 53 -6.94 23.60 16.60
CA LYS A 53 -8.21 22.93 16.30
C LYS A 53 -8.40 22.47 14.85
N GLY A 54 -7.32 22.16 14.13
CA GLY A 54 -7.36 21.64 12.75
C GLY A 54 -7.97 20.24 12.61
N GLY A 55 -8.48 19.67 13.71
CA GLY A 55 -9.24 18.43 13.72
C GLY A 55 -8.45 17.22 13.22
N TYR A 56 -9.18 16.24 12.68
CA TYR A 56 -8.57 15.00 12.18
C TYR A 56 -7.73 15.21 10.91
N LEU A 57 -8.00 16.21 10.08
CA LEU A 57 -7.20 16.51 8.90
C LEU A 57 -5.78 16.96 9.26
N ALA A 58 -5.66 17.83 10.26
CA ALA A 58 -4.36 18.25 10.77
C ALA A 58 -3.58 17.08 11.37
N ARG A 59 -4.25 16.20 12.12
CA ARG A 59 -3.64 14.98 12.68
C ARG A 59 -3.22 14.01 11.59
N ALA A 60 -4.08 13.80 10.58
CA ALA A 60 -3.75 12.92 9.45
C ALA A 60 -2.51 13.42 8.70
N CYS A 61 -2.43 14.73 8.44
CA CYS A 61 -1.23 15.29 7.84
C CYS A 61 0.00 15.16 8.75
N HIS A 62 -0.14 15.45 10.06
CA HIS A 62 0.95 15.32 11.02
C HIS A 62 1.49 13.89 11.04
N GLY A 63 0.60 12.90 11.16
CA GLY A 63 0.98 11.48 11.15
C GLY A 63 1.61 11.04 9.83
N PHE A 64 1.07 11.51 8.70
CA PHE A 64 1.66 11.26 7.37
C PHE A 64 3.07 11.87 7.24
N ALA A 65 3.25 13.12 7.67
CA ALA A 65 4.56 13.79 7.67
C ALA A 65 5.58 13.03 8.55
N LEU A 66 5.18 12.60 9.75
CA LEU A 66 6.01 11.78 10.64
C LEU A 66 6.42 10.45 9.97
N ALA A 67 5.48 9.77 9.30
CA ALA A 67 5.77 8.52 8.59
C ALA A 67 6.74 8.76 7.41
N THR A 68 6.59 9.86 6.69
CA THR A 68 7.49 10.25 5.59
C THR A 68 8.90 10.62 6.11
N ASP A 69 8.98 11.14 7.34
CA ASP A 69 10.24 11.43 8.06
C ASP A 69 10.79 10.19 8.82
N PHE A 70 10.30 9.00 8.51
CA PHE A 70 10.68 7.71 9.13
C PHE A 70 10.48 7.63 10.65
N LYS A 71 9.68 8.50 11.23
CA LYS A 71 9.32 8.52 12.66
C LYS A 71 8.06 7.69 12.93
N PHE A 72 8.12 6.40 12.56
CA PHE A 72 6.93 5.53 12.53
C PHE A 72 6.28 5.35 13.90
N ASP A 73 7.07 5.18 14.98
CA ASP A 73 6.54 5.04 16.34
C ASP A 73 5.69 6.24 16.78
N LEU A 74 6.04 7.45 16.32
CA LEU A 74 5.27 8.66 16.56
C LEU A 74 4.09 8.80 15.60
N ALA A 75 4.22 8.31 14.38
CA ALA A 75 3.17 8.37 13.36
C ALA A 75 1.95 7.50 13.73
N VAL A 76 2.18 6.29 14.26
CA VAL A 76 1.13 5.31 14.57
C VAL A 76 0.02 5.87 15.45
N PRO A 77 0.29 6.42 16.66
CA PRO A 77 -0.77 6.94 17.51
C PRO A 77 -1.49 8.14 16.90
N ILE A 78 -0.79 9.02 16.20
CA ILE A 78 -1.35 10.21 15.57
C ILE A 78 -2.30 9.83 14.40
N LEU A 79 -1.89 8.88 13.55
CA LEU A 79 -2.74 8.38 12.47
C LEU A 79 -3.95 7.61 13.00
N THR A 80 -3.78 6.85 14.08
CA THR A 80 -4.87 6.14 14.75
C THR A 80 -5.90 7.12 15.32
N GLU A 81 -5.46 8.20 15.95
CA GLU A 81 -6.35 9.26 16.43
C GLU A 81 -7.08 9.95 15.27
N ALA A 82 -6.37 10.30 14.20
CA ALA A 82 -6.96 10.91 13.02
C ALA A 82 -8.04 10.01 12.39
N ALA A 83 -7.75 8.71 12.24
CA ALA A 83 -8.68 7.73 11.70
C ALA A 83 -9.93 7.56 12.57
N THR A 84 -9.75 7.50 13.89
CA THR A 84 -10.85 7.41 14.85
C THR A 84 -11.77 8.63 14.77
N MET A 85 -11.20 9.83 14.82
CA MET A 85 -11.97 11.08 14.73
C MET A 85 -12.70 11.22 13.37
N ALA A 86 -12.07 10.81 12.27
CA ALA A 86 -12.70 10.82 10.96
C ALA A 86 -13.87 9.81 10.90
N GLN A 87 -13.69 8.63 11.48
CA GLN A 87 -14.72 7.60 11.56
C GLN A 87 -15.93 8.06 12.40
N GLU A 88 -15.72 8.70 13.54
CA GLU A 88 -16.77 9.27 14.38
C GLU A 88 -17.58 10.35 13.66
N LYS A 89 -16.94 11.07 12.73
CA LYS A 89 -17.61 12.09 11.88
C LYS A 89 -18.25 11.51 10.62
N GLY A 90 -18.12 10.19 10.39
CA GLY A 90 -18.63 9.54 9.18
C GLY A 90 -17.87 9.94 7.91
N ASP A 91 -16.65 10.46 8.02
CA ASP A 91 -15.84 10.83 6.87
C ASP A 91 -15.31 9.58 6.15
N PRO A 92 -15.57 9.41 4.84
CA PRO A 92 -15.14 8.24 4.09
C PRO A 92 -13.60 8.08 4.03
N ARG A 93 -12.84 9.13 4.29
CA ARG A 93 -11.38 9.10 4.37
C ARG A 93 -10.84 8.34 5.58
N ALA A 94 -11.69 8.07 6.59
CA ALA A 94 -11.32 7.30 7.78
C ALA A 94 -10.64 5.96 7.42
N ALA A 95 -11.16 5.27 6.39
CA ALA A 95 -10.58 4.00 5.93
C ALA A 95 -9.14 4.16 5.43
N ARG A 96 -8.84 5.23 4.68
CA ARG A 96 -7.48 5.52 4.21
C ARG A 96 -6.56 5.90 5.37
N PHE A 97 -7.06 6.61 6.38
CA PHE A 97 -6.27 6.93 7.57
C PHE A 97 -5.97 5.69 8.40
N TRP A 98 -6.93 4.74 8.52
CA TRP A 98 -6.69 3.44 9.12
C TRP A 98 -5.64 2.63 8.34
N ALA A 99 -5.69 2.63 7.01
CA ALA A 99 -4.68 1.96 6.19
C ALA A 99 -3.28 2.58 6.38
N GLN A 100 -3.20 3.92 6.46
CA GLN A 100 -1.94 4.61 6.76
C GLN A 100 -1.40 4.29 8.17
N ALA A 101 -2.28 4.21 9.18
CA ALA A 101 -1.90 3.80 10.53
C ALA A 101 -1.33 2.36 10.52
N GLY A 102 -1.99 1.44 9.81
CA GLY A 102 -1.52 0.06 9.66
C GLY A 102 -0.18 -0.03 8.95
N ASN A 103 0.02 0.73 7.88
CA ASN A 103 1.29 0.79 7.16
C ASN A 103 2.42 1.34 8.04
N ALA A 104 2.18 2.43 8.79
CA ALA A 104 3.13 2.98 9.75
C ALA A 104 3.46 1.96 10.87
N ALA A 105 2.46 1.20 11.34
CA ALA A 105 2.66 0.18 12.37
C ALA A 105 3.53 -1.00 11.87
N ILE A 106 3.37 -1.42 10.59
CA ILE A 106 4.29 -2.41 9.99
C ILE A 106 5.73 -1.88 10.02
N ALA A 107 5.92 -0.63 9.61
CA ALA A 107 7.25 -0.02 9.56
C ALA A 107 7.86 0.22 10.96
N ALA A 108 7.01 0.43 11.98
CA ALA A 108 7.38 0.52 13.40
C ALA A 108 7.65 -0.85 14.05
N GLY A 109 7.43 -1.97 13.33
CA GLY A 109 7.58 -3.31 13.92
C GLY A 109 6.47 -3.68 14.91
N GLN A 110 5.26 -3.12 14.74
CA GLN A 110 4.07 -3.34 15.58
C GLN A 110 2.99 -4.12 14.77
N PRO A 111 3.22 -5.40 14.44
CA PRO A 111 2.36 -6.12 13.52
C PRO A 111 0.94 -6.41 14.04
N ASP A 112 0.75 -6.50 15.34
CA ASP A 112 -0.56 -6.62 16.00
C ASP A 112 -1.41 -5.36 15.80
N VAL A 113 -0.82 -4.18 16.03
CA VAL A 113 -1.46 -2.87 15.78
C VAL A 113 -1.78 -2.71 14.29
N ALA A 114 -0.89 -3.17 13.41
CA ALA A 114 -1.10 -3.12 11.97
C ALA A 114 -2.31 -3.97 11.54
N VAL A 115 -2.43 -5.20 12.03
CA VAL A 115 -3.57 -6.08 11.71
C VAL A 115 -4.89 -5.44 12.13
N ASP A 116 -4.96 -4.86 13.33
CA ASP A 116 -6.17 -4.22 13.84
C ASP A 116 -6.54 -2.97 13.03
N ALA A 117 -5.59 -2.11 12.70
CA ALA A 117 -5.82 -0.92 11.90
C ALA A 117 -6.28 -1.27 10.47
N LEU A 118 -5.61 -2.22 9.82
CA LEU A 118 -5.96 -2.67 8.48
C LEU A 118 -7.32 -3.38 8.44
N ALA A 119 -7.69 -4.12 9.48
CA ALA A 119 -9.03 -4.70 9.59
C ALA A 119 -10.11 -3.61 9.62
N LYS A 120 -9.90 -2.50 10.35
CA LYS A 120 -10.81 -1.34 10.35
C LYS A 120 -10.90 -0.67 8.99
N ALA A 121 -9.77 -0.50 8.28
CA ALA A 121 -9.75 0.02 6.92
C ALA A 121 -10.59 -0.84 5.97
N LEU A 122 -10.38 -2.16 6.00
CA LEU A 122 -11.03 -3.15 5.14
C LEU A 122 -12.52 -3.35 5.44
N ALA A 123 -12.97 -3.07 6.66
CA ALA A 123 -14.39 -3.10 7.03
C ALA A 123 -15.21 -1.99 6.34
N SER A 124 -14.55 -0.93 5.88
CA SER A 124 -15.19 0.18 5.18
C SER A 124 -15.46 -0.14 3.71
N LYS A 125 -16.57 0.39 3.18
CA LYS A 125 -16.90 0.33 1.75
C LYS A 125 -16.31 1.50 0.94
N SER A 126 -15.59 2.43 1.56
CA SER A 126 -15.07 3.63 0.91
C SER A 126 -13.75 3.42 0.19
N LEU A 127 -13.07 2.29 0.40
CA LEU A 127 -11.90 1.91 -0.37
C LEU A 127 -12.33 1.27 -1.70
N ASN A 128 -11.68 1.65 -2.79
CA ASN A 128 -11.80 0.94 -4.07
C ASN A 128 -11.01 -0.39 -4.04
N ASP A 129 -11.15 -1.20 -5.09
CA ASP A 129 -10.53 -2.54 -5.13
C ASP A 129 -9.01 -2.49 -5.06
N ALA A 130 -8.36 -1.51 -5.67
CA ALA A 130 -6.91 -1.34 -5.60
C ALA A 130 -6.46 -0.98 -4.17
N GLU A 131 -7.13 -0.04 -3.50
CA GLU A 131 -6.84 0.34 -2.11
C GLU A 131 -7.10 -0.81 -1.13
N ARG A 132 -8.13 -1.61 -1.40
CA ARG A 132 -8.42 -2.83 -0.63
C ARG A 132 -7.32 -3.88 -0.84
N ALA A 133 -6.89 -4.09 -2.09
CA ALA A 133 -5.80 -5.01 -2.40
C ALA A 133 -4.49 -4.62 -1.71
N ASP A 134 -4.13 -3.34 -1.73
CA ASP A 134 -2.93 -2.83 -1.03
C ASP A 134 -3.06 -3.04 0.49
N SER A 135 -4.23 -2.78 1.06
CA SER A 135 -4.48 -3.01 2.50
C SER A 135 -4.41 -4.50 2.86
N GLU A 136 -4.87 -5.41 2.00
CA GLU A 136 -4.73 -6.86 2.20
C GLU A 136 -3.27 -7.32 2.06
N VAL A 137 -2.49 -6.74 1.15
CA VAL A 137 -1.03 -6.98 1.04
C VAL A 137 -0.33 -6.58 2.33
N ASP A 138 -0.63 -5.41 2.88
CA ASP A 138 -0.03 -4.94 4.12
C ASP A 138 -0.51 -5.80 5.32
N ARG A 139 -1.78 -6.19 5.36
CA ARG A 139 -2.30 -7.10 6.37
C ARG A 139 -1.60 -8.47 6.32
N ALA A 140 -1.33 -8.98 5.14
CA ALA A 140 -0.57 -10.22 4.98
C ALA A 140 0.84 -10.11 5.53
N ARG A 141 1.54 -8.98 5.30
CA ARG A 141 2.87 -8.72 5.90
C ARG A 141 2.82 -8.78 7.41
N ALA A 142 1.86 -8.10 8.02
CA ALA A 142 1.68 -8.08 9.47
C ALA A 142 1.33 -9.48 10.03
N LEU A 143 0.42 -10.21 9.37
CA LEU A 143 0.04 -11.57 9.77
C LEU A 143 1.23 -12.55 9.71
N VAL A 144 2.04 -12.48 8.65
CA VAL A 144 3.25 -13.30 8.52
C VAL A 144 4.27 -12.96 9.61
N ALA A 145 4.41 -11.68 9.98
CA ALA A 145 5.27 -11.26 11.08
C ALA A 145 4.81 -11.82 12.43
N LEU A 146 3.51 -12.06 12.61
CA LEU A 146 2.91 -12.71 13.78
C LEU A 146 2.95 -14.25 13.71
N GLY A 147 3.55 -14.85 12.67
CA GLY A 147 3.57 -16.31 12.47
C GLY A 147 2.25 -16.88 11.92
N LYS A 148 1.26 -16.03 11.59
CA LYS A 148 -0.06 -16.42 11.08
C LYS A 148 -0.05 -16.61 9.55
N SER A 149 0.81 -17.50 9.06
CA SER A 149 1.07 -17.66 7.62
C SER A 149 -0.18 -18.04 6.82
N ALA A 150 -1.06 -18.89 7.35
CA ALA A 150 -2.29 -19.28 6.65
C ALA A 150 -3.26 -18.10 6.43
N GLU A 151 -3.41 -17.23 7.44
CA GLU A 151 -4.19 -16.01 7.32
C GLU A 151 -3.53 -15.02 6.34
N GLY A 152 -2.19 -14.96 6.33
CA GLY A 152 -1.42 -14.18 5.35
C GLY A 152 -1.61 -14.66 3.91
N GLU A 153 -1.63 -15.98 3.67
CA GLU A 153 -1.94 -16.54 2.34
C GLU A 153 -3.35 -16.16 1.88
N ALA A 154 -4.35 -16.24 2.78
CA ALA A 154 -5.72 -15.85 2.46
C ALA A 154 -5.85 -14.36 2.11
N ALA A 155 -5.18 -13.48 2.85
CA ALA A 155 -5.12 -12.06 2.57
C ALA A 155 -4.49 -11.77 1.19
N LEU A 156 -3.36 -12.40 0.87
CA LEU A 156 -2.72 -12.28 -0.44
C LEU A 156 -3.59 -12.84 -1.58
N ALA A 157 -4.32 -13.92 -1.35
CA ALA A 157 -5.27 -14.45 -2.35
C ALA A 157 -6.37 -13.41 -2.65
N THR A 158 -6.93 -12.78 -1.61
CA THR A 158 -7.90 -11.70 -1.77
C THR A 158 -7.30 -10.51 -2.53
N ALA A 159 -6.08 -10.10 -2.21
CA ALA A 159 -5.39 -9.00 -2.90
C ALA A 159 -5.22 -9.28 -4.41
N ARG A 160 -4.80 -10.51 -4.77
CA ARG A 160 -4.65 -10.92 -6.19
C ARG A 160 -5.98 -10.98 -6.96
N GLN A 161 -7.10 -11.27 -6.26
CA GLN A 161 -8.43 -11.26 -6.85
C GLN A 161 -8.96 -9.84 -7.09
N LEU A 162 -8.75 -8.94 -6.14
CA LEU A 162 -9.19 -7.54 -6.22
C LEU A 162 -8.39 -6.73 -7.26
N ALA A 163 -7.08 -6.95 -7.33
CA ALA A 163 -6.18 -6.24 -8.24
C ALA A 163 -5.17 -7.23 -8.86
N PRO A 164 -5.56 -7.98 -9.92
CA PRO A 164 -4.67 -8.93 -10.58
C PRO A 164 -3.37 -8.32 -11.15
N GLU A 165 -3.38 -7.02 -11.42
CA GLU A 165 -2.22 -6.24 -11.87
C GLU A 165 -1.29 -5.79 -10.73
N ASN A 166 -1.65 -6.02 -9.47
CA ASN A 166 -0.81 -5.67 -8.33
C ASN A 166 0.38 -6.63 -8.19
N GLY A 167 1.49 -6.32 -8.86
CA GLY A 167 2.70 -7.13 -8.84
C GLY A 167 3.29 -7.35 -7.44
N SER A 168 2.98 -6.47 -6.46
CA SER A 168 3.43 -6.67 -5.06
C SER A 168 2.68 -7.81 -4.37
N ALA A 169 1.38 -7.98 -4.65
CA ALA A 169 0.59 -9.10 -4.14
C ALA A 169 1.17 -10.44 -4.64
N TRP A 170 1.53 -10.51 -5.93
CA TRP A 170 2.16 -11.68 -6.53
C TRP A 170 3.56 -11.96 -5.96
N LEU A 171 4.39 -10.93 -5.80
CA LEU A 171 5.73 -11.07 -5.20
C LEU A 171 5.67 -11.63 -3.78
N LEU A 172 4.81 -11.05 -2.93
CA LEU A 172 4.67 -11.51 -1.55
C LEU A 172 4.06 -12.91 -1.47
N SER A 173 3.15 -13.26 -2.39
CA SER A 173 2.63 -14.62 -2.51
C SER A 173 3.73 -15.61 -2.86
N ALA A 174 4.61 -15.26 -3.81
CA ALA A 174 5.76 -16.08 -4.19
C ALA A 174 6.72 -16.30 -3.00
N THR A 175 7.04 -15.21 -2.30
CA THR A 175 7.92 -15.26 -1.11
C THR A 175 7.33 -16.14 0.00
N LEU A 176 6.04 -15.98 0.28
CA LEU A 176 5.36 -16.78 1.31
C LEU A 176 5.28 -18.25 0.89
N ALA A 177 4.91 -18.54 -0.35
CA ALA A 177 4.85 -19.90 -0.88
C ALA A 177 6.21 -20.61 -0.81
N ARG A 178 7.31 -19.93 -1.19
CA ARG A 178 8.67 -20.47 -1.04
C ARG A 178 9.00 -20.79 0.41
N ARG A 179 8.70 -19.89 1.35
CA ARG A 179 8.94 -20.09 2.79
C ARG A 179 8.14 -21.27 3.36
N LEU A 180 6.98 -21.56 2.78
CA LEU A 180 6.11 -22.68 3.16
C LEU A 180 6.40 -23.96 2.35
N ASN A 181 7.49 -24.00 1.58
CA ASN A 181 7.89 -25.12 0.71
C ASN A 181 6.83 -25.48 -0.36
N LYS A 182 5.97 -24.53 -0.76
CA LYS A 182 4.99 -24.68 -1.85
C LYS A 182 5.63 -24.24 -3.17
N LEU A 183 6.64 -24.97 -3.63
CA LEU A 183 7.48 -24.57 -4.76
C LEU A 183 6.70 -24.36 -6.07
N PRO A 184 5.70 -25.19 -6.46
CA PRO A 184 4.90 -24.95 -7.68
C PRO A 184 4.16 -23.60 -7.63
N ASP A 185 3.58 -23.25 -6.50
CA ASP A 185 2.89 -21.98 -6.30
C ASP A 185 3.88 -20.80 -6.37
N ALA A 186 5.04 -20.94 -5.71
CA ALA A 186 6.07 -19.92 -5.72
C ALA A 186 6.56 -19.61 -7.14
N LEU A 187 6.77 -20.63 -7.98
CA LEU A 187 7.14 -20.46 -9.38
C LEU A 187 6.05 -19.75 -10.19
N THR A 188 4.81 -20.13 -10.02
CA THR A 188 3.69 -19.49 -10.71
C THR A 188 3.55 -18.02 -10.33
N TYR A 189 3.63 -17.71 -9.03
CA TYR A 189 3.44 -16.35 -8.54
C TYR A 189 4.62 -15.44 -8.91
N ILE A 190 5.87 -15.94 -8.88
CA ILE A 190 7.01 -15.10 -9.26
C ILE A 190 7.03 -14.82 -10.77
N GLN A 191 6.61 -15.75 -11.63
CA GLN A 191 6.46 -15.51 -13.05
C GLN A 191 5.47 -14.38 -13.34
N THR A 192 4.32 -14.39 -12.67
CA THR A 192 3.31 -13.33 -12.80
C THR A 192 3.86 -11.99 -12.30
N SER A 193 4.52 -11.97 -11.13
CA SER A 193 5.15 -10.75 -10.62
C SER A 193 6.21 -10.20 -11.57
N ALA A 194 7.05 -11.07 -12.15
CA ALA A 194 8.09 -10.67 -13.10
C ALA A 194 7.52 -10.09 -14.41
N ALA A 195 6.40 -10.63 -14.90
CA ALA A 195 5.70 -10.07 -16.05
C ALA A 195 5.14 -8.66 -15.77
N LEU A 196 4.60 -8.42 -14.58
CA LEU A 196 4.05 -7.13 -14.18
C LEU A 196 5.14 -6.10 -13.80
N ARG A 197 6.27 -6.55 -13.26
CA ARG A 197 7.35 -5.71 -12.71
C ARG A 197 8.74 -6.18 -13.18
N PRO A 198 9.03 -6.14 -14.50
CA PRO A 198 10.23 -6.76 -15.07
C PRO A 198 11.57 -6.08 -14.66
N ARG A 199 11.50 -4.85 -14.12
CA ARG A 199 12.68 -4.08 -13.68
C ARG A 199 12.67 -3.82 -12.17
N ASP A 200 12.04 -4.69 -11.40
CA ASP A 200 12.04 -4.62 -9.94
C ASP A 200 13.13 -5.51 -9.36
N PRO A 201 14.11 -4.94 -8.64
CA PRO A 201 15.19 -5.73 -8.05
C PRO A 201 14.70 -6.72 -6.98
N ALA A 202 13.56 -6.44 -6.31
CA ALA A 202 13.00 -7.38 -5.33
C ALA A 202 12.39 -8.62 -6.01
N VAL A 203 11.79 -8.43 -7.19
CA VAL A 203 11.26 -9.54 -8.00
C VAL A 203 12.39 -10.41 -8.54
N ALA A 204 13.45 -9.80 -9.09
CA ALA A 204 14.61 -10.55 -9.58
C ALA A 204 15.32 -11.30 -8.45
N LEU A 205 15.51 -10.68 -7.28
CA LEU A 205 16.08 -11.34 -6.10
C LEU A 205 15.27 -12.57 -5.69
N GLU A 206 13.94 -12.41 -5.57
CA GLU A 206 13.08 -13.51 -5.14
C GLU A 206 13.00 -14.62 -6.21
N ALA A 207 13.06 -14.27 -7.50
CA ALA A 207 13.14 -15.25 -8.58
C ALA A 207 14.42 -16.11 -8.45
N GLY A 208 15.55 -15.50 -8.13
CA GLY A 208 16.80 -16.22 -7.84
C GLY A 208 16.67 -17.13 -6.62
N ASN A 209 16.06 -16.64 -5.54
CA ASN A 209 15.83 -17.41 -4.32
C ASN A 209 14.88 -18.61 -4.54
N ILE A 210 13.92 -18.49 -5.46
CA ILE A 210 13.04 -19.61 -5.83
C ILE A 210 13.79 -20.60 -6.73
N ALA A 211 14.57 -20.10 -7.69
CA ALA A 211 15.34 -20.94 -8.61
C ALA A 211 16.34 -21.84 -7.89
N ILE A 212 17.07 -21.32 -6.88
CA ILE A 212 18.00 -22.14 -6.10
C ILE A 212 17.28 -23.25 -5.31
N VAL A 213 16.09 -22.96 -4.76
CA VAL A 213 15.26 -23.97 -4.08
C VAL A 213 14.73 -25.00 -5.06
N ALA A 214 14.53 -24.61 -6.33
CA ALA A 214 14.13 -25.51 -7.40
C ALA A 214 15.29 -26.36 -7.96
N GLY A 215 16.54 -26.13 -7.53
CA GLY A 215 17.74 -26.82 -8.05
C GLY A 215 18.23 -26.25 -9.40
N ASP A 216 17.79 -25.05 -9.79
CA ASP A 216 18.23 -24.37 -11.02
C ASP A 216 19.27 -23.29 -10.68
N ASP A 217 20.48 -23.74 -10.36
CA ASP A 217 21.61 -22.88 -9.96
C ASP A 217 21.98 -21.85 -11.02
N ALA A 218 21.89 -22.26 -12.30
CA ALA A 218 22.23 -21.38 -13.41
C ALA A 218 21.26 -20.18 -13.52
N ASN A 219 19.97 -20.45 -13.40
CA ASN A 219 18.96 -19.41 -13.40
C ASN A 219 19.01 -18.56 -12.12
N ALA A 220 19.26 -19.18 -10.96
CA ALA A 220 19.44 -18.46 -9.70
C ALA A 220 20.53 -17.40 -9.82
N ARG A 221 21.73 -17.79 -10.28
CA ARG A 221 22.85 -16.87 -10.52
C ARG A 221 22.47 -15.74 -11.47
N LYS A 222 21.83 -16.05 -12.60
CA LYS A 222 21.38 -15.07 -13.59
C LYS A 222 20.43 -14.03 -12.97
N GLN A 223 19.49 -14.46 -12.11
CA GLN A 223 18.51 -13.56 -11.48
C GLN A 223 19.18 -12.65 -10.43
N TRP A 224 20.16 -13.16 -9.67
CA TRP A 224 20.92 -12.36 -8.73
C TRP A 224 21.81 -11.33 -9.44
N GLU A 225 22.47 -11.69 -10.54
CA GLU A 225 23.20 -10.76 -11.40
C GLU A 225 22.28 -9.67 -11.96
N GLN A 226 21.08 -10.04 -12.42
CA GLN A 226 20.06 -9.09 -12.86
C GLN A 226 19.62 -8.14 -11.73
N THR A 227 19.46 -8.64 -10.51
CA THR A 227 19.15 -7.81 -9.33
C THR A 227 20.18 -6.71 -9.14
N ILE A 228 21.47 -7.06 -9.22
CA ILE A 228 22.57 -6.13 -9.09
C ILE A 228 22.60 -5.11 -10.24
N ALA A 229 22.34 -5.57 -11.47
CA ALA A 229 22.32 -4.70 -12.64
C ALA A 229 21.17 -3.68 -12.60
N ILE A 230 20.00 -4.07 -12.09
CA ILE A 230 18.82 -3.18 -11.97
C ILE A 230 19.07 -2.05 -10.95
N ALA A 231 19.63 -2.39 -9.77
CA ALA A 231 19.77 -1.44 -8.68
C ALA A 231 21.02 -1.75 -7.83
N PRO A 232 22.23 -1.38 -8.28
CA PRO A 232 23.52 -1.83 -7.73
C PRO A 232 23.75 -1.42 -6.27
N ASP A 233 23.13 -0.32 -5.80
CA ASP A 233 23.26 0.21 -4.45
C ASP A 233 22.09 -0.15 -3.52
N SER A 234 21.16 -1.00 -3.99
CA SER A 234 20.00 -1.41 -3.22
C SER A 234 20.32 -2.50 -2.19
N ARG A 235 19.48 -2.62 -1.16
CA ARG A 235 19.55 -3.74 -0.21
C ARG A 235 19.41 -5.09 -0.91
N GLN A 236 18.62 -5.14 -1.99
CA GLN A 236 18.45 -6.33 -2.81
C GLN A 236 19.77 -6.75 -3.50
N ALA A 237 20.51 -5.77 -4.02
CA ALA A 237 21.81 -6.03 -4.63
C ALA A 237 22.84 -6.53 -3.59
N VAL A 238 22.83 -6.00 -2.38
CA VAL A 238 23.66 -6.50 -1.27
C VAL A 238 23.33 -7.95 -0.96
N SER A 239 22.02 -8.27 -0.88
CA SER A 239 21.57 -9.66 -0.66
C SER A 239 21.93 -10.58 -1.83
N ALA A 240 21.80 -10.14 -3.08
CA ALA A 240 22.16 -10.91 -4.26
C ALA A 240 23.67 -11.20 -4.34
N LYS A 241 24.51 -10.19 -4.05
CA LYS A 241 26.00 -10.35 -4.00
C LYS A 241 26.43 -11.41 -2.98
N ALA A 242 25.69 -11.56 -1.89
CA ALA A 242 26.01 -12.57 -0.86
C ALA A 242 25.65 -14.00 -1.29
N GLN A 243 24.95 -14.20 -2.42
CA GLN A 243 24.54 -15.50 -2.97
C GLN A 243 25.41 -15.94 -4.15
N LEU A 244 26.22 -15.05 -4.75
CA LEU A 244 27.11 -15.31 -5.87
C LEU A 244 28.50 -15.81 -5.44
#